data_76903a4823713aecd174fcd1fa81f635
#
_entry.id   76903a4823713aecd174fcd1fa81f635
#
_cell.length_a   1.000
_cell.length_b   1.000
_cell.length_c   1.000
_cell.angle_alpha   90.00
_cell.angle_beta   90.00
_cell.angle_gamma   90.00
#
_symmetry.space_group_name_H-M   'P 1'
#
loop_
_entity.id
_entity.type
_entity.pdbx_description
1 polymer ?
#
loop_
_entity_poly.entity_id
_entity_poly.type
_entity_poly.pdbx_seq_one_letter_code
_entity_poly.pdbx_strand_id
1 'polypeptide(L)'
;MKINIKTFLAVGLIGLTSACSDLDVDVNSYYTSYPSSDIAIAAKMADIYYSFAGPLNRRYDEAQSLSSDEYVGLSFSGNYIDNNTYSNMSLHLFSQDDASTGYYADVASGISKANQIIVDLGGDAAKPNVIAPARAMRAFFHFILMDSYGDIPILDHLAEANEVIERQPRADVAKFIEKELLAIIPYLPSDNTQVTYGKPTKWMAEALLVKLYINWPVYTATSVDKYDATSYNNEKLSSCVAYCDSIILGGKFNLSEGATGYHSKFFADNSYKVKDFIYAMPYDTKTLLGMTYARFRTWKKATTGVSYYGWSMGNSCAGLFALTPQMSDLFTLNGDARNNVILSDTIKVYDNGVKTKTNWIYNGSPQALNKNITLLAQDRDLNVGENTNGYNQGYKSIKFLPVADDYNNHGRSQNNDVPIFRYADIL
;
A
#
# COMPACT_ATOMS: atom_id res chain seq x y z
N MET A 1 -9.31 -4.36 80.79
CA MET A 1 -10.13 -5.12 79.83
C MET A 1 -9.22 -5.58 78.69
N LYS A 2 -8.78 -6.85 78.76
CA LYS A 2 -7.86 -7.39 77.68
C LYS A 2 -8.73 -7.92 76.56
N ILE A 3 -8.75 -7.22 75.46
CA ILE A 3 -9.43 -7.61 74.24
C ILE A 3 -8.55 -8.67 73.55
N ASN A 4 -9.09 -9.82 73.30
CA ASN A 4 -8.40 -11.02 72.86
C ASN A 4 -8.13 -10.89 71.30
N ILE A 5 -6.88 -10.75 70.95
CA ILE A 5 -6.42 -10.62 69.51
C ILE A 5 -6.95 -11.75 68.60
N LYS A 6 -7.24 -12.90 69.15
CA LYS A 6 -7.80 -14.05 68.44
C LYS A 6 -9.24 -13.84 67.95
N THR A 7 -10.02 -12.99 68.62
CA THR A 7 -11.39 -12.65 68.18
C THR A 7 -11.41 -11.65 67.03
N PHE A 8 -10.43 -10.77 67.00
CA PHE A 8 -10.28 -9.83 65.87
C PHE A 8 -9.83 -10.50 64.56
N LEU A 9 -8.98 -11.56 64.66
CA LEU A 9 -8.54 -12.32 63.45
C LEU A 9 -9.71 -13.17 62.91
N ALA A 10 -10.60 -13.69 63.72
CA ALA A 10 -11.74 -14.51 63.27
C ALA A 10 -12.82 -13.66 62.57
N VAL A 11 -13.05 -12.40 62.97
CA VAL A 11 -14.00 -11.49 62.34
C VAL A 11 -13.42 -10.91 61.04
N GLY A 12 -12.09 -10.71 60.96
CA GLY A 12 -11.42 -10.27 59.73
C GLY A 12 -11.40 -11.33 58.62
N LEU A 13 -11.37 -12.63 58.96
CA LEU A 13 -11.37 -13.70 57.96
C LEU A 13 -12.77 -13.99 57.39
N ILE A 14 -13.83 -13.70 58.10
CA ILE A 14 -15.22 -13.90 57.63
C ILE A 14 -15.62 -12.74 56.67
N GLY A 15 -15.02 -11.55 56.81
CA GLY A 15 -15.26 -10.42 55.93
C GLY A 15 -14.59 -10.54 54.55
N LEU A 16 -13.63 -11.46 54.39
CA LEU A 16 -12.90 -11.62 53.11
C LEU A 16 -13.50 -12.71 52.20
N THR A 17 -14.45 -13.51 52.69
CA THR A 17 -15.08 -14.57 51.88
C THR A 17 -16.39 -14.15 51.21
N SER A 18 -16.93 -12.97 51.53
CA SER A 18 -18.16 -12.45 50.88
C SER A 18 -17.91 -11.43 49.78
N ALA A 19 -16.64 -11.16 49.44
CA ALA A 19 -16.30 -10.18 48.38
C ALA A 19 -16.09 -10.79 46.98
N CYS A 20 -16.33 -12.10 46.81
CA CYS A 20 -16.09 -12.78 45.53
C CYS A 20 -17.30 -13.58 45.03
N SER A 21 -18.53 -13.20 45.35
CA SER A 21 -19.69 -13.99 44.91
C SER A 21 -20.61 -13.29 43.89
N ASP A 22 -20.21 -12.20 43.29
CA ASP A 22 -21.02 -11.60 42.24
C ASP A 22 -20.11 -11.08 41.09
N LEU A 23 -19.49 -12.04 40.42
CA LEU A 23 -18.82 -11.81 39.12
C LEU A 23 -19.68 -12.35 37.97
N ASP A 24 -20.96 -12.52 38.15
CA ASP A 24 -21.91 -12.61 37.06
C ASP A 24 -22.10 -11.18 36.49
N VAL A 25 -21.18 -10.81 35.62
CA VAL A 25 -21.39 -9.66 34.75
C VAL A 25 -22.52 -10.08 33.82
N ASP A 26 -23.70 -9.52 34.03
CA ASP A 26 -24.78 -9.58 33.04
C ASP A 26 -24.24 -8.94 31.75
N VAL A 27 -23.73 -9.76 30.85
CA VAL A 27 -23.33 -9.32 29.54
C VAL A 27 -24.60 -9.02 28.75
N ASN A 28 -25.08 -7.79 28.87
CA ASN A 28 -26.29 -7.30 28.19
C ASN A 28 -26.12 -7.13 26.67
N SER A 29 -25.06 -7.65 26.07
CA SER A 29 -24.85 -7.60 24.62
C SER A 29 -24.24 -8.90 24.10
N TYR A 30 -24.94 -10.01 24.24
CA TYR A 30 -24.63 -11.22 23.50
C TYR A 30 -25.27 -11.15 22.11
N TYR A 31 -24.49 -10.83 21.10
CA TYR A 31 -24.87 -11.17 19.74
C TYR A 31 -24.61 -12.68 19.55
N THR A 32 -25.65 -13.49 19.58
CA THR A 32 -25.59 -14.91 19.24
C THR A 32 -25.48 -15.19 17.75
N SER A 33 -25.63 -14.15 16.94
CA SER A 33 -25.43 -14.14 15.49
C SER A 33 -24.86 -12.80 15.08
N TYR A 34 -24.13 -12.78 13.96
CA TYR A 34 -23.63 -11.53 13.39
C TYR A 34 -24.78 -10.59 13.06
N PRO A 35 -24.70 -9.28 13.41
CA PRO A 35 -25.75 -8.34 13.03
C PRO A 35 -25.93 -8.29 11.50
N SER A 36 -27.10 -8.65 11.01
CA SER A 36 -27.43 -8.72 9.60
C SER A 36 -27.89 -7.38 9.01
N SER A 37 -27.81 -6.28 9.77
CA SER A 37 -28.15 -4.96 9.24
C SER A 37 -27.13 -4.54 8.15
N ASP A 38 -27.61 -3.87 7.12
CA ASP A 38 -26.78 -3.36 6.01
C ASP A 38 -25.59 -2.52 6.52
N ILE A 39 -25.79 -1.76 7.60
CA ILE A 39 -24.73 -0.95 8.23
C ILE A 39 -23.65 -1.83 8.84
N ALA A 40 -24.02 -2.90 9.55
CA ALA A 40 -23.06 -3.80 10.16
C ALA A 40 -22.27 -4.59 9.12
N ILE A 41 -22.94 -5.04 8.05
CA ILE A 41 -22.27 -5.68 6.90
C ILE A 41 -21.30 -4.69 6.24
N ALA A 42 -21.73 -3.45 5.97
CA ALA A 42 -20.90 -2.43 5.38
C ALA A 42 -19.66 -2.09 6.25
N ALA A 43 -19.80 -2.05 7.57
CA ALA A 43 -18.70 -1.81 8.49
C ALA A 43 -17.64 -2.94 8.45
N LYS A 44 -18.09 -4.20 8.46
CA LYS A 44 -17.18 -5.36 8.33
C LYS A 44 -16.50 -5.40 6.97
N MET A 45 -17.24 -5.09 5.91
CA MET A 45 -16.67 -5.00 4.56
C MET A 45 -15.62 -3.89 4.47
N ALA A 46 -15.85 -2.73 5.10
CA ALA A 46 -14.87 -1.65 5.16
C ALA A 46 -13.57 -2.10 5.84
N ASP A 47 -13.64 -2.87 6.94
CA ASP A 47 -12.47 -3.42 7.61
C ASP A 47 -11.64 -4.35 6.68
N ILE A 48 -12.31 -5.11 5.80
CA ILE A 48 -11.63 -5.92 4.79
C ILE A 48 -11.02 -5.03 3.71
N TYR A 49 -11.79 -4.08 3.14
CA TYR A 49 -11.32 -3.23 2.04
C TYR A 49 -10.05 -2.48 2.40
N TYR A 50 -9.95 -2.02 3.64
CA TYR A 50 -8.84 -1.21 4.11
C TYR A 50 -7.73 -2.00 4.83
N SER A 51 -7.81 -3.33 4.89
CA SER A 51 -6.74 -4.16 5.47
C SER A 51 -5.39 -3.99 4.74
N PHE A 52 -5.41 -3.60 3.47
CA PHE A 52 -4.19 -3.32 2.70
C PHE A 52 -3.67 -1.87 2.87
N ALA A 53 -4.43 -0.99 3.51
CA ALA A 53 -4.04 0.42 3.64
C ALA A 53 -2.70 0.60 4.38
N GLY A 54 -2.50 -0.13 5.48
CA GLY A 54 -1.25 -0.10 6.24
C GLY A 54 -0.04 -0.61 5.43
N PRO A 55 -0.09 -1.84 4.88
CA PRO A 55 0.95 -2.36 4.00
C PRO A 55 1.27 -1.44 2.82
N LEU A 56 0.26 -1.01 2.08
CA LEU A 56 0.43 -0.12 0.91
C LEU A 56 1.05 1.22 1.29
N ASN A 57 0.67 1.76 2.44
CA ASN A 57 1.19 3.04 2.93
C ASN A 57 2.72 3.04 3.08
N ARG A 58 3.32 1.89 3.42
CA ARG A 58 4.74 1.83 3.75
C ARG A 58 5.45 0.58 3.23
N ARG A 59 5.29 -0.56 3.90
CA ARG A 59 6.17 -1.72 3.72
C ARG A 59 6.08 -2.38 2.35
N TYR A 60 4.88 -2.53 1.83
CA TYR A 60 4.69 -3.03 0.48
C TYR A 60 5.31 -2.08 -0.56
N ASP A 61 5.06 -0.78 -0.43
CA ASP A 61 5.63 0.23 -1.34
C ASP A 61 7.17 0.30 -1.24
N GLU A 62 7.73 0.24 -0.03
CA GLU A 62 9.18 0.18 0.19
C GLU A 62 9.78 -1.04 -0.51
N ALA A 63 9.20 -2.22 -0.31
CA ALA A 63 9.67 -3.45 -0.90
C ALA A 63 9.63 -3.41 -2.44
N GLN A 64 8.49 -3.05 -3.03
CA GLN A 64 8.33 -3.00 -4.48
C GLN A 64 9.23 -1.95 -5.14
N SER A 65 9.35 -0.77 -4.53
CA SER A 65 10.14 0.32 -5.07
C SER A 65 11.64 0.09 -5.00
N LEU A 66 12.14 -0.46 -3.89
CA LEU A 66 13.57 -0.59 -3.64
C LEU A 66 14.16 -1.89 -4.17
N SER A 67 13.37 -2.93 -4.40
CA SER A 67 13.82 -4.17 -5.04
C SER A 67 13.72 -4.12 -6.57
N SER A 68 13.16 -3.05 -7.11
CA SER A 68 13.12 -2.79 -8.55
C SER A 68 14.30 -1.91 -8.98
N ASP A 69 14.47 -1.74 -10.30
CA ASP A 69 15.44 -0.82 -10.86
C ASP A 69 14.96 0.65 -10.86
N GLU A 70 13.80 0.94 -10.24
CA GLU A 70 13.23 2.29 -10.22
C GLU A 70 13.88 3.20 -9.17
N TYR A 71 14.06 2.69 -7.95
CA TYR A 71 14.55 3.47 -6.81
C TYR A 71 15.69 2.77 -6.09
N VAL A 72 16.50 3.59 -5.41
CA VAL A 72 17.52 3.15 -4.48
C VAL A 72 17.34 3.84 -3.13
N GLY A 73 17.46 3.08 -2.04
CA GLY A 73 17.40 3.57 -0.67
C GLY A 73 18.75 4.09 -0.21
N LEU A 74 18.88 5.41 -0.06
CA LEU A 74 20.11 6.07 0.37
C LEU A 74 20.14 6.25 1.89
N SER A 75 21.32 6.20 2.48
CA SER A 75 21.56 6.62 3.86
C SER A 75 22.38 7.91 3.92
N PHE A 76 22.24 8.62 5.02
CA PHE A 76 22.85 9.94 5.22
C PHE A 76 23.69 9.92 6.49
N SER A 77 24.92 9.37 6.41
CA SER A 77 25.89 9.31 7.50
C SER A 77 25.32 8.77 8.81
N GLY A 78 24.70 7.60 8.75
CA GLY A 78 24.10 6.96 9.91
C GLY A 78 22.59 7.23 10.09
N ASN A 79 22.02 8.20 9.38
CA ASN A 79 20.56 8.39 9.37
C ASN A 79 19.90 7.47 8.35
N TYR A 80 18.74 6.90 8.73
CA TYR A 80 17.92 6.01 7.88
C TYR A 80 18.59 4.70 7.49
N ILE A 81 19.53 4.21 8.30
CA ILE A 81 20.11 2.88 8.10
C ILE A 81 19.09 1.79 8.44
N ASP A 82 18.35 1.93 9.53
CA ASP A 82 17.31 0.99 10.01
C ASP A 82 17.78 -0.48 9.90
N ASN A 83 18.95 -0.81 10.44
CA ASN A 83 19.62 -2.09 10.28
C ASN A 83 19.87 -2.50 8.82
N ASN A 84 20.16 -1.55 7.96
CA ASN A 84 20.33 -1.70 6.52
C ASN A 84 19.06 -2.14 5.76
N THR A 85 17.87 -1.99 6.34
CA THR A 85 16.61 -2.41 5.73
C THR A 85 16.44 -1.89 4.31
N TYR A 86 16.68 -0.59 4.09
CA TYR A 86 16.50 0.04 2.77
C TYR A 86 17.62 -0.32 1.79
N SER A 87 18.86 -0.31 2.24
CA SER A 87 19.99 -0.68 1.40
C SER A 87 19.98 -2.18 1.06
N ASN A 88 19.59 -3.05 2.00
CA ASN A 88 19.43 -4.49 1.73
C ASN A 88 18.40 -4.75 0.63
N MET A 89 17.28 -4.02 0.62
CA MET A 89 16.28 -4.11 -0.46
C MET A 89 16.89 -3.76 -1.81
N SER A 90 17.55 -2.60 -1.90
CA SER A 90 18.18 -2.13 -3.14
C SER A 90 19.35 -3.01 -3.59
N LEU A 91 20.00 -3.73 -2.70
CA LEU A 91 21.09 -4.66 -2.98
C LEU A 91 20.64 -6.11 -3.10
N HIS A 92 19.33 -6.38 -3.03
CA HIS A 92 18.73 -7.72 -3.05
C HIS A 92 19.31 -8.65 -1.97
N LEU A 93 19.62 -8.11 -0.80
CA LEU A 93 20.13 -8.84 0.36
C LEU A 93 19.02 -9.10 1.37
N PHE A 94 17.98 -9.77 0.91
CA PHE A 94 16.80 -10.04 1.72
C PHE A 94 17.06 -11.02 2.86
N SER A 95 16.43 -10.74 4.01
CA SER A 95 16.38 -11.62 5.16
C SER A 95 14.91 -11.80 5.59
N GLN A 96 14.59 -12.96 6.17
CA GLN A 96 13.27 -13.19 6.74
C GLN A 96 12.92 -12.24 7.89
N ASP A 97 13.93 -11.66 8.53
CA ASP A 97 13.79 -10.73 9.66
C ASP A 97 13.72 -9.26 9.23
N ASP A 98 13.80 -8.99 7.93
CA ASP A 98 13.73 -7.61 7.43
C ASP A 98 12.33 -7.02 7.65
N ALA A 99 12.28 -5.87 8.32
CA ALA A 99 11.01 -5.18 8.60
C ALA A 99 10.21 -4.84 7.34
N SER A 100 10.87 -4.63 6.20
CA SER A 100 10.25 -4.35 4.91
C SER A 100 9.53 -5.54 4.28
N THR A 101 9.84 -6.78 4.72
CA THR A 101 9.10 -7.98 4.32
C THR A 101 7.95 -8.31 5.29
N GLY A 102 7.82 -7.56 6.38
CA GLY A 102 6.92 -7.84 7.51
C GLY A 102 5.43 -7.59 7.25
N TYR A 103 5.02 -7.21 6.03
CA TYR A 103 3.59 -7.00 5.73
C TYR A 103 2.81 -8.28 5.41
N TYR A 104 3.45 -9.45 5.41
CA TYR A 104 2.79 -10.74 5.19
C TYR A 104 1.61 -10.96 6.14
N ALA A 105 1.83 -10.81 7.44
CA ALA A 105 0.82 -11.03 8.46
C ALA A 105 -0.38 -10.06 8.32
N ASP A 106 -0.12 -8.80 7.98
CA ASP A 106 -1.17 -7.80 7.79
C ASP A 106 -2.08 -8.15 6.61
N VAL A 107 -1.48 -8.56 5.47
CA VAL A 107 -2.25 -8.97 4.28
C VAL A 107 -2.96 -10.31 4.51
N ALA A 108 -2.32 -11.27 5.16
CA ALA A 108 -2.93 -12.56 5.53
C ALA A 108 -4.11 -12.37 6.51
N SER A 109 -4.04 -11.40 7.42
CA SER A 109 -5.17 -11.00 8.26
C SER A 109 -6.38 -10.56 7.43
N GLY A 110 -6.16 -9.88 6.30
CA GLY A 110 -7.21 -9.51 5.36
C GLY A 110 -7.92 -10.73 4.75
N ILE A 111 -7.18 -11.81 4.46
CA ILE A 111 -7.76 -13.09 3.99
C ILE A 111 -8.66 -13.70 5.08
N SER A 112 -8.16 -13.76 6.32
CA SER A 112 -8.92 -14.31 7.45
C SER A 112 -10.21 -13.52 7.71
N LYS A 113 -10.15 -12.17 7.65
CA LYS A 113 -11.33 -11.30 7.77
C LYS A 113 -12.33 -11.55 6.63
N ALA A 114 -11.85 -11.73 5.39
CA ALA A 114 -12.71 -12.05 4.26
C ALA A 114 -13.41 -13.41 4.44
N ASN A 115 -12.68 -14.43 4.90
CA ASN A 115 -13.26 -15.74 5.20
C ASN A 115 -14.30 -15.66 6.32
N GLN A 116 -14.00 -14.89 7.40
CA GLN A 116 -14.95 -14.71 8.50
C GLN A 116 -16.25 -14.08 8.03
N ILE A 117 -16.20 -12.99 7.25
CA ILE A 117 -17.44 -12.35 6.78
C ILE A 117 -18.22 -13.23 5.80
N ILE A 118 -17.54 -14.03 4.97
CA ILE A 118 -18.20 -15.00 4.09
C ILE A 118 -19.00 -16.01 4.92
N VAL A 119 -18.42 -16.55 5.99
CA VAL A 119 -19.10 -17.48 6.92
C VAL A 119 -20.26 -16.75 7.64
N ASP A 120 -20.03 -15.57 8.17
CA ASP A 120 -21.05 -14.78 8.89
C ASP A 120 -22.28 -14.46 8.01
N LEU A 121 -22.07 -14.32 6.69
CA LEU A 121 -23.11 -14.03 5.71
C LEU A 121 -23.79 -15.29 5.14
N GLY A 122 -23.43 -16.49 5.62
CA GLY A 122 -24.05 -17.74 5.26
C GLY A 122 -23.21 -18.68 4.39
N GLY A 123 -21.94 -18.38 4.18
CA GLY A 123 -21.02 -19.24 3.42
C GLY A 123 -21.51 -19.50 2.00
N ASP A 124 -21.46 -20.77 1.58
CA ASP A 124 -21.90 -21.21 0.25
C ASP A 124 -23.42 -21.05 0.01
N ALA A 125 -24.22 -20.96 1.08
CA ALA A 125 -25.65 -20.70 1.00
C ALA A 125 -26.00 -19.23 0.82
N ALA A 126 -25.04 -18.31 0.96
CA ALA A 126 -25.24 -16.89 0.79
C ALA A 126 -25.55 -16.54 -0.67
N LYS A 127 -26.30 -15.44 -0.86
CA LYS A 127 -26.51 -14.89 -2.21
C LYS A 127 -25.15 -14.44 -2.79
N PRO A 128 -24.80 -14.82 -4.01
CA PRO A 128 -23.50 -14.51 -4.61
C PRO A 128 -23.12 -13.01 -4.57
N ASN A 129 -24.06 -12.13 -4.82
CA ASN A 129 -23.82 -10.68 -4.80
C ASN A 129 -23.49 -10.14 -3.40
N VAL A 130 -23.83 -10.85 -2.33
CA VAL A 130 -23.56 -10.42 -0.95
C VAL A 130 -22.13 -10.73 -0.57
N ILE A 131 -21.61 -11.90 -0.97
CA ILE A 131 -20.26 -12.36 -0.62
C ILE A 131 -19.21 -12.02 -1.69
N ALA A 132 -19.63 -11.67 -2.92
CA ALA A 132 -18.71 -11.36 -4.02
C ALA A 132 -17.65 -10.30 -3.66
N PRO A 133 -17.97 -9.19 -2.96
CA PRO A 133 -16.94 -8.23 -2.59
C PRO A 133 -15.89 -8.79 -1.62
N ALA A 134 -16.27 -9.62 -0.66
CA ALA A 134 -15.32 -10.27 0.27
C ALA A 134 -14.43 -11.28 -0.47
N ARG A 135 -14.99 -12.07 -1.40
CA ARG A 135 -14.23 -12.98 -2.25
C ARG A 135 -13.28 -12.25 -3.18
N ALA A 136 -13.67 -11.10 -3.73
CA ALA A 136 -12.79 -10.25 -4.54
C ALA A 136 -11.56 -9.79 -3.74
N MET A 137 -11.77 -9.34 -2.50
CA MET A 137 -10.66 -8.95 -1.63
C MET A 137 -9.81 -10.14 -1.20
N ARG A 138 -10.40 -11.30 -0.95
CA ARG A 138 -9.65 -12.53 -0.69
C ARG A 138 -8.72 -12.88 -1.85
N ALA A 139 -9.22 -12.83 -3.07
CA ALA A 139 -8.42 -13.05 -4.28
C ALA A 139 -7.30 -11.98 -4.42
N PHE A 140 -7.61 -10.72 -4.16
CA PHE A 140 -6.63 -9.64 -4.20
C PHE A 140 -5.52 -9.82 -3.16
N PHE A 141 -5.83 -10.21 -1.94
CA PHE A 141 -4.81 -10.44 -0.91
C PHE A 141 -3.93 -11.67 -1.23
N HIS A 142 -4.52 -12.74 -1.77
CA HIS A 142 -3.72 -13.86 -2.28
C HIS A 142 -2.79 -13.41 -3.42
N PHE A 143 -3.27 -12.52 -4.31
CA PHE A 143 -2.44 -11.98 -5.37
C PHE A 143 -1.25 -11.19 -4.80
N ILE A 144 -1.48 -10.28 -3.86
CA ILE A 144 -0.41 -9.49 -3.20
C ILE A 144 0.63 -10.40 -2.55
N LEU A 145 0.18 -11.44 -1.81
CA LEU A 145 1.10 -12.38 -1.16
C LEU A 145 1.85 -13.24 -2.17
N MET A 146 1.16 -13.77 -3.18
CA MET A 146 1.79 -14.59 -4.24
C MET A 146 2.82 -13.78 -5.03
N ASP A 147 2.49 -12.56 -5.42
CA ASP A 147 3.38 -11.68 -6.19
C ASP A 147 4.64 -11.34 -5.39
N SER A 148 4.51 -11.17 -4.07
CA SER A 148 5.60 -10.75 -3.18
C SER A 148 6.46 -11.92 -2.66
N TYR A 149 5.86 -13.09 -2.39
CA TYR A 149 6.52 -14.19 -1.66
C TYR A 149 6.57 -15.51 -2.45
N GLY A 150 5.93 -15.59 -3.60
CA GLY A 150 5.88 -16.80 -4.42
C GLY A 150 4.90 -17.85 -3.90
N ASP A 151 5.41 -18.96 -3.38
CA ASP A 151 4.58 -20.06 -2.82
C ASP A 151 3.99 -19.64 -1.49
N ILE A 152 2.66 -19.64 -1.39
CA ILE A 152 1.91 -19.23 -0.21
C ILE A 152 0.75 -20.22 0.07
N PRO A 153 0.19 -20.25 1.27
CA PRO A 153 -1.03 -21.00 1.53
C PRO A 153 -2.22 -20.45 0.74
N ILE A 154 -3.09 -21.36 0.29
CA ILE A 154 -4.42 -21.03 -0.21
C ILE A 154 -5.40 -21.17 0.95
N LEU A 155 -5.94 -20.06 1.43
CA LEU A 155 -6.91 -20.04 2.53
C LEU A 155 -8.27 -19.57 2.00
N ASP A 156 -9.12 -20.49 1.62
CA ASP A 156 -10.48 -20.26 1.12
C ASP A 156 -11.58 -20.47 2.18
N HIS A 157 -11.20 -20.85 3.40
CA HIS A 157 -12.03 -21.09 4.58
C HIS A 157 -11.42 -20.51 5.85
N LEU A 158 -12.15 -20.58 6.95
CA LEU A 158 -11.59 -20.29 8.27
C LEU A 158 -10.74 -21.47 8.72
N ALA A 159 -9.48 -21.21 9.06
CA ALA A 159 -8.59 -22.24 9.58
C ALA A 159 -9.12 -22.80 10.91
N GLU A 160 -9.12 -24.13 11.04
CA GLU A 160 -9.48 -24.79 12.27
C GLU A 160 -8.33 -24.78 13.28
N ALA A 161 -8.67 -24.94 14.57
CA ALA A 161 -7.66 -25.07 15.60
C ALA A 161 -6.80 -26.34 15.33
N ASN A 162 -5.50 -26.16 15.22
CA ASN A 162 -4.50 -27.19 14.88
C ASN A 162 -4.48 -27.65 13.40
N GLU A 163 -5.13 -26.95 12.50
CA GLU A 163 -4.98 -27.19 11.08
C GLU A 163 -3.53 -26.91 10.64
N VAL A 164 -2.95 -27.83 9.89
CA VAL A 164 -1.63 -27.65 9.30
C VAL A 164 -1.79 -26.90 7.98
N ILE A 165 -1.37 -25.64 7.98
CA ILE A 165 -1.45 -24.77 6.81
C ILE A 165 -0.14 -24.88 6.03
N GLU A 166 -0.18 -25.47 4.86
CA GLU A 166 0.98 -25.66 3.99
C GLU A 166 0.98 -24.66 2.84
N ARG A 167 2.18 -24.26 2.41
CA ARG A 167 2.35 -23.44 1.20
C ARG A 167 1.98 -24.27 -0.02
N GLN A 168 1.30 -23.65 -0.96
CA GLN A 168 0.99 -24.21 -2.26
C GLN A 168 1.88 -23.56 -3.33
N PRO A 169 2.22 -24.27 -4.41
CA PRO A 169 2.97 -23.71 -5.52
C PRO A 169 2.32 -22.43 -6.06
N ARG A 170 3.13 -21.43 -6.39
CA ARG A 170 2.67 -20.15 -6.95
C ARG A 170 1.69 -20.33 -8.11
N ALA A 171 1.93 -21.33 -8.97
CA ALA A 171 1.03 -21.67 -10.09
C ALA A 171 -0.38 -22.06 -9.63
N ASP A 172 -0.51 -22.77 -8.51
CA ASP A 172 -1.81 -23.19 -8.00
C ASP A 172 -2.52 -22.04 -7.31
N VAL A 173 -1.77 -21.14 -6.64
CA VAL A 173 -2.31 -19.88 -6.12
C VAL A 173 -2.84 -19.01 -7.25
N ALA A 174 -2.12 -18.88 -8.38
CA ALA A 174 -2.57 -18.13 -9.54
C ALA A 174 -3.89 -18.68 -10.12
N LYS A 175 -4.00 -20.00 -10.23
CA LYS A 175 -5.26 -20.66 -10.66
C LYS A 175 -6.41 -20.45 -9.66
N PHE A 176 -6.11 -20.47 -8.37
CA PHE A 176 -7.11 -20.17 -7.34
C PHE A 176 -7.64 -18.74 -7.48
N ILE A 177 -6.74 -17.75 -7.62
CA ILE A 177 -7.12 -16.35 -7.84
C ILE A 177 -7.99 -16.20 -9.08
N GLU A 178 -7.59 -16.82 -10.20
CA GLU A 178 -8.37 -16.83 -11.44
C GLU A 178 -9.79 -17.38 -11.20
N LYS A 179 -9.89 -18.57 -10.60
CA LYS A 179 -11.17 -19.22 -10.29
C LYS A 179 -12.08 -18.35 -9.44
N GLU A 180 -11.53 -17.74 -8.39
CA GLU A 180 -12.28 -16.84 -7.51
C GLU A 180 -12.84 -15.65 -8.28
N LEU A 181 -12.01 -14.96 -9.04
CA LEU A 181 -12.40 -13.76 -9.79
C LEU A 181 -13.44 -14.07 -10.85
N LEU A 182 -13.25 -15.13 -11.65
CA LEU A 182 -14.19 -15.51 -12.69
C LEU A 182 -15.59 -15.84 -12.13
N ALA A 183 -15.63 -16.46 -10.95
CA ALA A 183 -16.88 -16.82 -10.30
C ALA A 183 -17.68 -15.60 -9.77
N ILE A 184 -17.01 -14.48 -9.45
CA ILE A 184 -17.66 -13.35 -8.76
C ILE A 184 -17.90 -12.12 -9.64
N ILE A 185 -17.17 -11.96 -10.74
CA ILE A 185 -17.29 -10.80 -11.65
C ILE A 185 -18.74 -10.47 -12.00
N PRO A 186 -19.64 -11.45 -12.33
CA PRO A 186 -21.02 -11.14 -12.65
C PRO A 186 -21.86 -10.54 -11.51
N TYR A 187 -21.38 -10.65 -10.28
CA TYR A 187 -22.09 -10.25 -9.07
C TYR A 187 -21.51 -8.98 -8.42
N LEU A 188 -20.44 -8.43 -8.97
CA LEU A 188 -19.82 -7.21 -8.48
C LEU A 188 -20.49 -5.96 -9.09
N PRO A 189 -20.52 -4.83 -8.34
CA PRO A 189 -21.00 -3.55 -8.89
C PRO A 189 -20.19 -3.14 -10.13
N SER A 190 -20.88 -2.60 -11.13
CA SER A 190 -20.27 -2.07 -12.37
C SER A 190 -20.27 -0.55 -12.47
N ASP A 191 -20.69 0.15 -11.42
CA ASP A 191 -20.65 1.61 -11.37
C ASP A 191 -19.26 2.11 -10.93
N ASN A 192 -18.87 3.28 -11.50
CA ASN A 192 -17.70 4.03 -11.06
C ASN A 192 -18.15 5.38 -10.50
N THR A 193 -18.52 5.37 -9.22
CA THR A 193 -19.09 6.51 -8.51
C THR A 193 -18.43 6.71 -7.14
N GLN A 194 -18.78 7.77 -6.45
CA GLN A 194 -18.33 7.97 -5.07
C GLN A 194 -18.70 6.82 -4.13
N VAL A 195 -19.84 6.16 -4.36
CA VAL A 195 -20.33 5.05 -3.51
C VAL A 195 -19.48 3.79 -3.67
N THR A 196 -18.95 3.53 -4.87
CA THR A 196 -18.15 2.35 -5.19
C THR A 196 -16.65 2.60 -5.10
N TYR A 197 -16.23 3.85 -4.90
CA TYR A 197 -14.82 4.22 -4.80
C TYR A 197 -14.13 3.56 -3.61
N GLY A 198 -12.94 3.01 -3.82
CA GLY A 198 -12.18 2.26 -2.80
C GLY A 198 -12.77 0.89 -2.45
N LYS A 199 -13.78 0.42 -3.19
CA LYS A 199 -14.43 -0.87 -2.96
C LYS A 199 -14.25 -1.80 -4.17
N PRO A 200 -14.38 -3.12 -3.97
CA PRO A 200 -14.34 -4.07 -5.08
C PRO A 200 -15.49 -3.82 -6.07
N THR A 201 -15.13 -3.68 -7.32
CA THR A 201 -16.05 -3.56 -8.45
C THR A 201 -15.71 -4.62 -9.49
N LYS A 202 -16.60 -4.83 -10.45
CA LYS A 202 -16.33 -5.63 -11.66
C LYS A 202 -15.01 -5.20 -12.30
N TRP A 203 -14.78 -3.90 -12.40
CA TRP A 203 -13.62 -3.32 -13.04
C TRP A 203 -12.30 -3.60 -12.28
N MET A 204 -12.34 -3.55 -10.95
CA MET A 204 -11.21 -3.94 -10.10
C MET A 204 -10.86 -5.42 -10.30
N ALA A 205 -11.86 -6.29 -10.35
CA ALA A 205 -11.64 -7.73 -10.56
C ALA A 205 -11.12 -8.04 -11.96
N GLU A 206 -11.62 -7.37 -12.99
CA GLU A 206 -11.12 -7.50 -14.37
C GLU A 206 -9.69 -6.95 -14.51
N ALA A 207 -9.37 -5.80 -13.89
CA ALA A 207 -8.01 -5.26 -13.89
C ALA A 207 -7.01 -6.17 -13.15
N LEU A 208 -7.45 -6.84 -12.08
CA LEU A 208 -6.64 -7.84 -11.40
C LEU A 208 -6.41 -9.08 -12.30
N LEU A 209 -7.40 -9.52 -13.06
CA LEU A 209 -7.22 -10.58 -14.07
C LEU A 209 -6.24 -10.16 -15.18
N VAL A 210 -6.33 -8.92 -15.66
CA VAL A 210 -5.36 -8.38 -16.63
C VAL A 210 -3.94 -8.46 -16.06
N LYS A 211 -3.74 -7.99 -14.83
CA LYS A 211 -2.44 -8.06 -14.15
C LYS A 211 -1.94 -9.49 -13.96
N LEU A 212 -2.84 -10.40 -13.57
CA LEU A 212 -2.54 -11.82 -13.41
C LEU A 212 -2.16 -12.47 -14.75
N TYR A 213 -2.93 -12.22 -15.81
CA TYR A 213 -2.77 -12.86 -17.10
C TYR A 213 -1.56 -12.38 -17.89
N ILE A 214 -1.26 -11.08 -17.84
CA ILE A 214 -0.05 -10.57 -18.53
C ILE A 214 1.22 -11.18 -17.93
N ASN A 215 1.20 -11.49 -16.64
CA ASN A 215 2.31 -12.12 -15.92
C ASN A 215 2.14 -13.63 -15.72
N TRP A 216 1.17 -14.27 -16.38
CA TRP A 216 0.86 -15.68 -16.20
C TRP A 216 2.08 -16.62 -16.36
N PRO A 217 2.94 -16.45 -17.38
CA PRO A 217 4.14 -17.28 -17.51
C PRO A 217 5.11 -17.17 -16.34
N VAL A 218 5.19 -15.99 -15.70
CA VAL A 218 6.01 -15.77 -14.49
C VAL A 218 5.44 -16.55 -13.31
N TYR A 219 4.13 -16.45 -13.08
CA TYR A 219 3.49 -17.09 -11.94
C TYR A 219 3.41 -18.62 -12.08
N THR A 220 3.32 -19.14 -13.31
CA THR A 220 3.21 -20.56 -13.58
C THR A 220 4.53 -21.26 -13.88
N ALA A 221 5.64 -20.52 -13.97
CA ALA A 221 6.96 -21.11 -14.05
C ALA A 221 7.26 -21.96 -12.79
N THR A 222 7.86 -23.13 -12.98
CA THR A 222 8.16 -24.06 -11.88
C THR A 222 9.28 -23.56 -10.96
N SER A 223 10.09 -22.64 -11.46
CA SER A 223 11.14 -21.94 -10.69
C SER A 223 11.59 -20.69 -11.47
N VAL A 224 12.31 -19.80 -10.80
CA VAL A 224 12.79 -18.54 -11.41
C VAL A 224 13.69 -18.81 -12.63
N ASP A 225 14.54 -19.82 -12.58
CA ASP A 225 15.44 -20.22 -13.66
C ASP A 225 14.72 -20.92 -14.83
N LYS A 226 13.45 -21.27 -14.67
CA LYS A 226 12.60 -21.85 -15.73
C LYS A 226 11.72 -20.80 -16.41
N TYR A 227 11.69 -19.58 -15.92
CA TYR A 227 11.05 -18.49 -16.62
C TYR A 227 11.97 -17.97 -17.74
N ASP A 228 11.50 -18.11 -18.96
CA ASP A 228 12.18 -17.54 -20.13
C ASP A 228 11.44 -16.28 -20.61
N ALA A 229 12.00 -15.15 -20.32
CA ALA A 229 11.45 -13.84 -20.74
C ALA A 229 11.44 -13.66 -22.27
N THR A 230 12.20 -14.47 -23.02
CA THR A 230 12.21 -14.45 -24.48
C THR A 230 11.15 -15.35 -25.09
N SER A 231 10.57 -16.25 -24.31
CA SER A 231 9.48 -17.11 -24.71
C SER A 231 8.15 -16.38 -24.58
N TYR A 232 7.65 -15.82 -25.64
CA TYR A 232 6.35 -15.12 -25.70
C TYR A 232 5.13 -16.05 -25.61
N ASN A 233 5.29 -17.27 -25.11
CA ASN A 233 4.20 -18.21 -24.99
C ASN A 233 3.39 -17.92 -23.71
N ASN A 234 2.40 -17.05 -23.83
CA ASN A 234 1.45 -16.77 -22.77
C ASN A 234 0.05 -17.25 -23.21
N GLU A 235 -0.38 -18.40 -22.67
CA GLU A 235 -1.68 -19.00 -22.96
C GLU A 235 -2.88 -18.13 -22.54
N LYS A 236 -2.67 -17.16 -21.66
CA LYS A 236 -3.71 -16.23 -21.16
C LYS A 236 -3.76 -14.90 -21.91
N LEU A 237 -2.91 -14.68 -22.91
CA LEU A 237 -2.81 -13.39 -23.57
C LEU A 237 -4.14 -12.97 -24.24
N SER A 238 -4.83 -13.90 -24.91
CA SER A 238 -6.15 -13.61 -25.50
C SER A 238 -7.19 -13.24 -24.46
N SER A 239 -7.19 -13.90 -23.31
CA SER A 239 -8.07 -13.57 -22.19
C SER A 239 -7.70 -12.23 -21.55
N CYS A 240 -6.41 -11.93 -21.45
CA CYS A 240 -5.91 -10.64 -20.99
C CYS A 240 -6.47 -9.50 -21.87
N VAL A 241 -6.31 -9.60 -23.19
CA VAL A 241 -6.84 -8.62 -24.15
C VAL A 241 -8.37 -8.49 -24.03
N ALA A 242 -9.11 -9.60 -23.89
CA ALA A 242 -10.56 -9.57 -23.75
C ALA A 242 -11.02 -8.80 -22.50
N TYR A 243 -10.29 -8.89 -21.38
CA TYR A 243 -10.61 -8.08 -20.19
C TYR A 243 -10.19 -6.62 -20.33
N CYS A 244 -9.09 -6.32 -21.03
CA CYS A 244 -8.78 -4.94 -21.41
C CYS A 244 -9.92 -4.34 -22.24
N ASP A 245 -10.38 -5.05 -23.28
CA ASP A 245 -11.52 -4.62 -24.12
C ASP A 245 -12.80 -4.43 -23.28
N SER A 246 -13.08 -5.34 -22.33
CA SER A 246 -14.24 -5.20 -21.44
C SER A 246 -14.21 -3.90 -20.64
N ILE A 247 -13.06 -3.55 -20.07
CA ILE A 247 -12.88 -2.29 -19.31
C ILE A 247 -13.00 -1.07 -20.23
N ILE A 248 -12.37 -1.11 -21.41
CA ILE A 248 -12.40 -0.02 -22.39
C ILE A 248 -13.84 0.21 -22.89
N LEU A 249 -14.51 -0.84 -23.35
CA LEU A 249 -15.87 -0.77 -23.88
C LEU A 249 -16.89 -0.45 -22.81
N GLY A 250 -16.58 -0.72 -21.53
CA GLY A 250 -17.41 -0.34 -20.39
C GLY A 250 -17.60 1.17 -20.26
N GLY A 251 -16.70 1.99 -20.81
CA GLY A 251 -16.83 3.45 -20.91
C GLY A 251 -16.89 4.19 -19.58
N LYS A 252 -16.35 3.59 -18.50
CA LYS A 252 -16.38 4.17 -17.15
C LYS A 252 -15.12 4.98 -16.81
N PHE A 253 -14.06 4.82 -17.59
CA PHE A 253 -12.74 5.39 -17.33
C PHE A 253 -12.23 6.16 -18.54
N ASN A 254 -11.34 7.12 -18.31
CA ASN A 254 -10.68 7.88 -19.38
C ASN A 254 -9.39 8.55 -18.88
N LEU A 255 -8.57 9.04 -19.82
CA LEU A 255 -7.32 9.77 -19.59
C LEU A 255 -7.45 11.27 -19.90
N SER A 256 -8.61 11.87 -19.69
CA SER A 256 -8.98 13.18 -20.23
C SER A 256 -8.30 14.40 -19.60
N GLU A 257 -7.24 14.24 -18.83
CA GLU A 257 -6.60 15.33 -18.09
C GLU A 257 -5.76 16.28 -18.95
N GLY A 258 -5.39 15.88 -20.15
CA GLY A 258 -4.44 16.62 -20.98
C GLY A 258 -3.04 16.70 -20.36
N ALA A 259 -2.12 17.40 -21.05
CA ALA A 259 -0.71 17.46 -20.63
C ALA A 259 -0.49 18.13 -19.27
N THR A 260 -1.32 19.09 -18.89
CA THR A 260 -1.21 19.82 -17.61
C THR A 260 -1.89 19.11 -16.45
N GLY A 261 -2.83 18.19 -16.73
CA GLY A 261 -3.62 17.49 -15.73
C GLY A 261 -2.98 16.22 -15.19
N TYR A 262 -1.94 15.67 -15.82
CA TYR A 262 -1.35 14.40 -15.39
C TYR A 262 -0.90 14.41 -13.93
N HIS A 263 -0.13 15.42 -13.53
CA HIS A 263 0.39 15.50 -12.17
C HIS A 263 -0.71 15.75 -11.12
N SER A 264 -1.74 16.51 -11.48
CA SER A 264 -2.84 16.84 -10.55
C SER A 264 -3.65 15.63 -10.09
N LYS A 265 -3.65 14.52 -10.84
CA LYS A 265 -4.27 13.25 -10.40
C LYS A 265 -3.73 12.73 -9.07
N PHE A 266 -2.51 13.13 -8.71
CA PHE A 266 -1.80 12.64 -7.53
C PHE A 266 -1.70 13.69 -6.42
N PHE A 267 -2.46 14.77 -6.49
CA PHE A 267 -2.53 15.77 -5.46
C PHE A 267 -3.47 15.36 -4.32
N ALA A 268 -3.41 16.06 -3.21
CA ALA A 268 -4.12 15.73 -1.99
C ALA A 268 -5.66 15.76 -2.08
N ASP A 269 -6.21 16.32 -3.13
CA ASP A 269 -7.65 16.38 -3.41
C ASP A 269 -8.12 15.40 -4.48
N ASN A 270 -7.26 14.47 -4.88
CA ASN A 270 -7.63 13.40 -5.79
C ASN A 270 -8.71 12.50 -5.13
N SER A 271 -9.54 11.87 -5.95
CA SER A 271 -10.65 11.04 -5.45
C SER A 271 -11.34 10.32 -6.61
N TYR A 272 -12.54 9.81 -6.39
CA TYR A 272 -13.42 9.24 -7.42
C TYR A 272 -13.63 10.15 -8.65
N LYS A 273 -13.30 11.43 -8.55
CA LYS A 273 -13.35 12.40 -9.67
C LYS A 273 -12.27 12.11 -10.73
N VAL A 274 -11.16 11.48 -10.33
CA VAL A 274 -10.09 11.06 -11.25
C VAL A 274 -10.54 9.82 -12.00
N LYS A 275 -10.93 10.00 -13.26
CA LYS A 275 -11.50 8.93 -14.10
C LYS A 275 -10.48 7.92 -14.62
N ASP A 276 -9.21 8.12 -14.38
CA ASP A 276 -8.14 7.16 -14.63
C ASP A 276 -8.06 6.05 -13.55
N PHE A 277 -8.62 6.27 -12.36
CA PHE A 277 -8.52 5.32 -11.25
C PHE A 277 -9.59 4.23 -11.37
N ILE A 278 -9.17 3.00 -11.66
CA ILE A 278 -10.04 1.81 -11.67
C ILE A 278 -10.25 1.31 -10.25
N TYR A 279 -9.16 1.21 -9.49
CA TYR A 279 -9.21 0.88 -8.07
C TYR A 279 -8.12 1.68 -7.35
N ALA A 280 -8.50 2.35 -6.28
CA ALA A 280 -7.60 3.16 -5.48
C ALA A 280 -7.83 2.90 -3.98
N MET A 281 -6.78 3.03 -3.19
CA MET A 281 -6.87 3.09 -1.74
C MET A 281 -7.10 4.54 -1.35
N PRO A 282 -8.27 4.88 -0.80
CA PRO A 282 -8.51 6.21 -0.29
C PRO A 282 -7.75 6.40 1.02
N TYR A 283 -7.10 7.54 1.16
CA TYR A 283 -6.46 7.96 2.39
C TYR A 283 -6.95 9.33 2.81
N ASP A 284 -7.04 9.52 4.10
CA ASP A 284 -7.25 10.83 4.68
C ASP A 284 -6.48 10.97 6.00
N THR A 285 -6.28 12.20 6.44
CA THR A 285 -5.53 12.48 7.65
C THR A 285 -6.37 12.40 8.94
N LYS A 286 -7.60 11.87 8.87
CA LYS A 286 -8.53 11.78 10.01
C LYS A 286 -8.99 10.37 10.30
N THR A 287 -9.47 9.64 9.29
CA THR A 287 -10.16 8.35 9.44
C THR A 287 -9.37 7.17 8.89
N LEU A 288 -8.62 7.35 7.82
CA LEU A 288 -7.78 6.32 7.22
C LEU A 288 -6.36 6.87 7.02
N LEU A 289 -5.61 6.89 8.11
CA LEU A 289 -4.25 7.43 8.12
C LEU A 289 -3.32 6.60 7.25
N GLY A 290 -2.54 7.28 6.45
CA GLY A 290 -1.57 6.61 5.58
C GLY A 290 -0.97 7.55 4.55
N MET A 291 -0.61 6.99 3.42
CA MET A 291 0.00 7.69 2.29
C MET A 291 1.22 8.52 2.72
N THR A 292 2.33 7.85 3.07
CA THR A 292 3.56 8.54 3.48
C THR A 292 4.62 8.57 2.37
N TYR A 293 4.25 8.28 1.14
CA TYR A 293 5.17 8.16 -0.01
C TYR A 293 6.05 9.38 -0.23
N ALA A 294 5.48 10.59 -0.14
CA ALA A 294 6.25 11.79 -0.34
C ALA A 294 7.35 11.95 0.71
N ARG A 295 7.16 11.41 1.92
CA ARG A 295 8.19 11.44 2.97
C ARG A 295 9.51 10.81 2.52
N PHE A 296 9.44 9.69 1.82
CA PHE A 296 10.62 8.92 1.43
C PHE A 296 11.19 9.36 0.09
N ARG A 297 10.35 9.86 -0.81
CA ARG A 297 10.72 10.19 -2.19
C ARG A 297 11.06 11.64 -2.43
N THR A 298 10.56 12.55 -1.58
CA THR A 298 10.85 13.97 -1.74
C THR A 298 12.27 14.33 -1.27
N TRP A 299 12.81 15.39 -1.84
CA TRP A 299 14.13 15.88 -1.46
C TRP A 299 14.20 16.20 0.05
N LYS A 300 15.21 15.66 0.70
CA LYS A 300 15.47 15.93 2.12
C LYS A 300 16.17 17.25 2.26
N LYS A 301 15.63 18.08 3.11
CA LYS A 301 16.25 19.34 3.49
C LYS A 301 17.42 19.09 4.46
N ALA A 302 18.54 19.76 4.19
CA ALA A 302 19.76 19.60 4.99
C ALA A 302 19.67 20.24 6.39
N THR A 303 18.84 21.28 6.57
CA THR A 303 18.74 22.01 7.84
C THR A 303 17.34 22.57 8.09
N THR A 304 17.15 23.18 9.25
CA THR A 304 15.90 23.80 9.69
C THR A 304 15.50 25.01 8.84
N GLY A 305 14.21 25.24 8.64
CA GLY A 305 13.62 26.34 7.91
C GLY A 305 12.54 25.89 6.95
N VAL A 306 12.15 26.76 6.04
CA VAL A 306 11.10 26.54 5.06
C VAL A 306 11.60 25.52 4.01
N SER A 307 10.81 24.50 3.71
CA SER A 307 11.13 23.58 2.63
C SER A 307 10.91 24.24 1.26
N TYR A 308 11.36 23.59 0.19
CA TYR A 308 11.08 24.07 -1.16
C TYR A 308 9.56 24.04 -1.50
N TYR A 309 8.73 23.43 -0.68
CA TYR A 309 7.27 23.50 -0.79
C TYR A 309 6.65 24.81 -0.28
N GLY A 310 7.43 25.70 0.33
CA GLY A 310 6.94 26.96 0.89
C GLY A 310 6.49 26.91 2.35
N TRP A 311 6.53 25.74 3.00
CA TRP A 311 6.22 25.58 4.45
C TRP A 311 7.25 24.72 5.17
N SER A 312 7.24 24.73 6.49
CA SER A 312 8.10 23.88 7.30
C SER A 312 7.56 22.46 7.34
N MET A 313 8.35 21.52 6.86
CA MET A 313 7.99 20.08 6.88
C MET A 313 8.61 19.33 8.08
N GLY A 314 9.39 19.99 8.90
CA GLY A 314 10.05 19.37 10.04
C GLY A 314 10.80 18.07 9.65
N ASN A 315 10.62 17.00 10.42
CA ASN A 315 11.18 15.67 10.16
C ASN A 315 10.29 14.80 9.24
N SER A 316 9.26 15.38 8.66
CA SER A 316 8.27 14.61 7.88
C SER A 316 8.81 14.16 6.54
N CYS A 317 9.82 14.87 5.99
CA CYS A 317 10.45 14.56 4.71
C CYS A 317 11.81 13.89 4.92
N ALA A 318 11.94 12.64 4.53
CA ALA A 318 13.17 11.86 4.67
C ALA A 318 14.03 11.89 3.40
N GLY A 319 13.41 11.85 2.23
CA GLY A 319 14.06 11.96 0.92
C GLY A 319 15.07 10.85 0.62
N LEU A 320 14.94 9.69 1.26
CA LEU A 320 15.94 8.62 1.14
C LEU A 320 15.82 7.80 -0.15
N PHE A 321 14.64 7.80 -0.79
CA PHE A 321 14.47 7.13 -2.07
C PHE A 321 14.89 8.07 -3.20
N ALA A 322 15.89 7.67 -3.94
CA ALA A 322 16.32 8.34 -5.16
C ALA A 322 15.97 7.48 -6.38
N LEU A 323 15.60 8.09 -7.49
CA LEU A 323 15.53 7.36 -8.74
C LEU A 323 16.91 6.89 -9.12
N THR A 324 17.00 5.66 -9.64
CA THR A 324 18.23 5.22 -10.29
C THR A 324 18.54 6.10 -11.51
N PRO A 325 19.80 6.23 -11.92
CA PRO A 325 20.14 6.96 -13.14
C PRO A 325 19.40 6.42 -14.38
N GLN A 326 19.24 5.10 -14.47
CA GLN A 326 18.53 4.42 -15.56
C GLN A 326 17.04 4.79 -15.59
N MET A 327 16.37 4.75 -14.44
CA MET A 327 14.98 5.17 -14.34
C MET A 327 14.82 6.66 -14.69
N SER A 328 15.76 7.49 -14.24
CA SER A 328 15.75 8.92 -14.55
C SER A 328 15.81 9.22 -16.06
N ASP A 329 16.51 8.39 -16.83
CA ASP A 329 16.64 8.54 -18.29
C ASP A 329 15.33 8.27 -19.04
N LEU A 330 14.35 7.61 -18.42
CA LEU A 330 13.03 7.39 -19.02
C LEU A 330 12.14 8.65 -19.01
N PHE A 331 12.47 9.65 -18.21
CA PHE A 331 11.71 10.90 -18.08
C PHE A 331 12.30 12.05 -18.92
N THR A 332 12.65 11.76 -20.15
CA THR A 332 13.33 12.73 -21.04
C THR A 332 12.57 12.98 -22.34
N LEU A 333 11.47 12.27 -22.58
CA LEU A 333 10.67 12.44 -23.80
C LEU A 333 10.05 13.84 -23.83
N ASN A 334 10.40 14.62 -24.87
CA ASN A 334 9.93 15.98 -25.01
C ASN A 334 8.39 16.04 -25.13
N GLY A 335 7.77 16.90 -24.33
CA GLY A 335 6.31 17.06 -24.28
C GLY A 335 5.57 16.01 -23.43
N ASP A 336 6.26 15.04 -22.86
CA ASP A 336 5.65 14.07 -21.96
C ASP A 336 5.37 14.69 -20.58
N ALA A 337 4.09 14.79 -20.22
CA ALA A 337 3.65 15.35 -18.93
C ALA A 337 4.16 14.55 -17.72
N ARG A 338 4.55 13.29 -17.90
CA ARG A 338 5.14 12.46 -16.84
C ARG A 338 6.49 12.99 -16.36
N ASN A 339 7.20 13.75 -17.17
CA ASN A 339 8.44 14.40 -16.73
C ASN A 339 8.22 15.35 -15.56
N ASN A 340 7.00 15.89 -15.38
CA ASN A 340 6.67 16.83 -14.31
C ASN A 340 6.59 16.20 -12.92
N VAL A 341 6.55 14.87 -12.83
CA VAL A 341 6.54 14.18 -11.50
C VAL A 341 7.94 13.87 -10.98
N ILE A 342 8.96 14.22 -11.74
CA ILE A 342 10.36 14.06 -11.35
C ILE A 342 10.97 15.41 -10.98
N LEU A 343 11.50 15.48 -9.78
CA LEU A 343 12.34 16.60 -9.34
C LEU A 343 13.77 16.32 -9.81
N SER A 344 14.24 17.11 -10.77
CA SER A 344 15.54 16.97 -11.40
C SER A 344 16.24 18.33 -11.48
N ASP A 345 17.53 18.32 -11.71
CA ASP A 345 18.35 19.53 -11.92
C ASP A 345 18.14 20.61 -10.84
N THR A 346 17.99 21.87 -11.24
CA THR A 346 17.76 22.98 -10.30
C THR A 346 16.40 22.85 -9.63
N ILE A 347 16.39 22.78 -8.31
CA ILE A 347 15.19 22.66 -7.49
C ILE A 347 14.43 23.98 -7.52
N LYS A 348 13.15 23.90 -7.90
CA LYS A 348 12.24 25.06 -7.89
C LYS A 348 11.40 25.07 -6.63
N VAL A 349 11.00 26.24 -6.20
CA VAL A 349 10.03 26.42 -5.12
C VAL A 349 8.65 25.95 -5.59
N TYR A 350 7.90 25.34 -4.71
CA TYR A 350 6.48 25.03 -4.91
C TYR A 350 5.62 25.92 -4.01
N ASP A 351 4.57 26.47 -4.57
CA ASP A 351 3.56 27.24 -3.85
C ASP A 351 2.21 26.55 -4.06
N ASN A 352 1.65 26.00 -2.99
CA ASN A 352 0.40 25.23 -3.01
C ASN A 352 0.34 24.18 -4.16
N GLY A 353 1.41 23.42 -4.33
CA GLY A 353 1.51 22.39 -5.37
C GLY A 353 1.85 22.93 -6.76
N VAL A 354 1.97 24.25 -6.93
CA VAL A 354 2.34 24.87 -8.20
C VAL A 354 3.84 25.15 -8.23
N LYS A 355 4.54 24.57 -9.19
CA LYS A 355 5.96 24.83 -9.44
C LYS A 355 6.18 26.26 -9.90
N THR A 356 6.94 27.02 -9.14
CA THR A 356 7.29 28.41 -9.50
C THR A 356 8.49 28.45 -10.45
N LYS A 357 8.77 29.62 -11.03
CA LYS A 357 10.00 29.87 -11.79
C LYS A 357 11.20 30.14 -10.88
N THR A 358 10.97 30.36 -9.57
CA THR A 358 12.00 30.73 -8.60
C THR A 358 12.81 29.51 -8.18
N ASN A 359 14.13 29.63 -8.18
CA ASN A 359 15.03 28.59 -7.68
C ASN A 359 14.96 28.53 -6.16
N TRP A 360 15.00 27.30 -5.62
CA TRP A 360 15.20 27.09 -4.20
C TRP A 360 16.64 27.47 -3.83
N ILE A 361 16.79 28.42 -2.93
CA ILE A 361 18.09 28.91 -2.47
C ILE A 361 18.38 28.33 -1.09
N TYR A 362 19.56 27.76 -0.94
CA TYR A 362 20.09 27.31 0.35
C TYR A 362 21.52 27.77 0.52
N ASN A 363 21.84 28.41 1.65
CA ASN A 363 23.14 29.04 1.90
C ASN A 363 23.60 29.96 0.75
N GLY A 364 22.68 30.79 0.23
CA GLY A 364 22.98 31.72 -0.84
C GLY A 364 23.13 31.15 -2.25
N SER A 365 22.99 29.85 -2.43
CA SER A 365 23.17 29.20 -3.72
C SER A 365 21.92 28.45 -4.17
N PRO A 366 21.56 28.46 -5.47
CA PRO A 366 20.56 27.58 -6.03
C PRO A 366 20.96 26.12 -5.81
N GLN A 367 20.00 25.30 -5.38
CA GLN A 367 20.21 23.87 -5.18
C GLN A 367 19.85 23.09 -6.44
N ALA A 368 20.64 22.07 -6.75
CA ALA A 368 20.42 21.18 -7.85
C ALA A 368 20.66 19.73 -7.44
N LEU A 369 19.87 18.83 -8.02
CA LEU A 369 20.05 17.38 -7.85
C LEU A 369 21.03 16.85 -8.90
N ASN A 370 21.82 15.86 -8.50
CA ASN A 370 22.71 15.11 -9.38
C ASN A 370 22.02 13.82 -9.81
N LYS A 371 21.88 13.56 -11.11
CA LYS A 371 21.31 12.30 -11.59
C LYS A 371 22.13 11.10 -11.11
N ASN A 372 23.44 11.19 -11.25
CA ASN A 372 24.36 10.14 -10.82
C ASN A 372 24.57 10.17 -9.30
N ILE A 373 24.53 9.00 -8.68
CA ILE A 373 24.66 8.84 -7.24
C ILE A 373 26.12 8.50 -6.93
N THR A 374 26.75 9.30 -6.05
CA THR A 374 28.11 9.08 -5.60
C THR A 374 28.10 8.71 -4.12
N LEU A 375 28.50 7.49 -3.82
CA LEU A 375 28.61 6.98 -2.45
C LEU A 375 29.89 7.47 -1.80
N LEU A 376 29.90 7.68 -0.48
CA LEU A 376 31.09 7.98 0.30
C LEU A 376 32.05 6.79 0.34
N ALA A 377 31.52 5.57 0.44
CA ALA A 377 32.23 4.31 0.38
C ALA A 377 31.41 3.27 -0.36
N GLN A 378 32.05 2.24 -0.86
CA GLN A 378 31.39 1.08 -1.48
C GLN A 378 30.98 0.10 -0.37
N ASP A 379 30.03 0.49 0.45
CA ASP A 379 29.53 -0.28 1.57
C ASP A 379 28.03 -0.60 1.44
N ARG A 380 27.53 -1.42 2.34
CA ARG A 380 26.16 -1.94 2.30
C ARG A 380 25.09 -0.92 2.70
N ASP A 381 25.48 0.19 3.27
CA ASP A 381 24.51 1.19 3.74
C ASP A 381 24.17 2.25 2.68
N LEU A 382 24.80 2.19 1.52
CA LEU A 382 24.59 3.13 0.41
C LEU A 382 24.70 4.60 0.85
N ASN A 383 25.73 4.92 1.64
CA ASN A 383 25.91 6.20 2.31
C ASN A 383 26.38 7.30 1.34
N VAL A 384 25.63 8.39 1.28
CA VAL A 384 25.94 9.58 0.47
C VAL A 384 26.40 10.78 1.31
N GLY A 385 26.46 10.64 2.62
CA GLY A 385 26.84 11.71 3.54
C GLY A 385 25.67 12.61 3.97
N GLU A 386 25.87 13.35 5.06
CA GLU A 386 24.86 14.21 5.68
C GLU A 386 25.10 15.70 5.39
N ASN A 387 25.52 16.04 4.21
CA ASN A 387 25.65 17.42 3.77
C ASN A 387 24.78 17.68 2.54
N THR A 388 24.77 18.94 2.08
CA THR A 388 23.98 19.32 0.91
C THR A 388 24.29 18.45 -0.32
N ASN A 389 25.56 18.06 -0.52
CA ASN A 389 25.94 17.20 -1.65
C ASN A 389 25.34 15.80 -1.52
N GLY A 390 25.31 15.22 -0.30
CA GLY A 390 24.65 13.94 -0.04
C GLY A 390 23.15 14.00 -0.29
N TYR A 391 22.47 15.01 0.24
CA TYR A 391 21.02 15.16 0.03
C TYR A 391 20.64 15.41 -1.43
N ASN A 392 21.54 15.93 -2.23
CA ASN A 392 21.30 16.21 -3.66
C ASN A 392 21.63 15.01 -4.57
N GLN A 393 21.99 13.84 -4.04
CA GLN A 393 22.27 12.64 -4.82
C GLN A 393 20.98 11.97 -5.30
N GLY A 394 20.94 11.66 -6.60
CA GLY A 394 19.79 11.07 -7.28
C GLY A 394 18.61 12.04 -7.47
N TYR A 395 17.91 11.91 -8.57
CA TYR A 395 16.63 12.61 -8.78
C TYR A 395 15.56 12.07 -7.83
N LYS A 396 14.51 12.85 -7.58
CA LYS A 396 13.47 12.50 -6.62
C LYS A 396 12.08 12.50 -7.29
N SER A 397 11.20 11.65 -6.80
CA SER A 397 9.80 11.68 -7.24
C SER A 397 9.02 12.72 -6.42
N ILE A 398 8.25 13.53 -7.13
CA ILE A 398 7.27 14.47 -6.55
C ILE A 398 5.86 14.15 -7.02
N LYS A 399 5.63 12.91 -7.44
CA LYS A 399 4.34 12.47 -7.98
C LYS A 399 3.20 12.75 -7.02
N PHE A 400 3.38 12.43 -5.74
CA PHE A 400 2.42 12.68 -4.67
C PHE A 400 2.88 13.88 -3.86
N LEU A 401 2.40 15.08 -4.20
CA LEU A 401 2.74 16.29 -3.47
C LEU A 401 1.91 16.40 -2.19
N PRO A 402 2.56 16.65 -1.04
CA PRO A 402 1.85 16.97 0.20
C PRO A 402 1.34 18.40 0.18
N VAL A 403 0.38 18.71 1.04
CA VAL A 403 -0.06 20.06 1.38
C VAL A 403 0.38 20.42 2.80
N ALA A 404 0.40 21.71 3.12
CA ALA A 404 0.88 22.19 4.42
C ALA A 404 0.13 21.54 5.61
N ASP A 405 -1.18 21.36 5.47
CA ASP A 405 -2.03 20.76 6.50
C ASP A 405 -1.66 19.31 6.82
N ASP A 406 -1.25 18.53 5.82
CA ASP A 406 -0.88 17.12 6.00
C ASP A 406 0.24 16.97 7.04
N TYR A 407 1.32 17.72 6.91
CA TYR A 407 2.49 17.57 7.76
C TYR A 407 2.48 18.41 9.03
N ASN A 408 1.78 19.54 9.02
CA ASN A 408 1.72 20.42 10.20
C ASN A 408 0.75 19.89 11.25
N ASN A 409 -0.37 19.32 10.83
CA ASN A 409 -1.46 18.92 11.72
C ASN A 409 -1.62 17.39 11.85
N HIS A 410 -1.09 16.61 10.91
CA HIS A 410 -1.36 15.17 10.80
C HIS A 410 -0.08 14.30 10.75
N GLY A 411 1.04 14.85 11.19
CA GLY A 411 2.30 14.11 11.31
C GLY A 411 2.89 13.73 9.96
N ARG A 412 2.77 12.46 9.56
CA ARG A 412 3.34 11.91 8.33
C ARG A 412 2.30 11.49 7.30
N SER A 413 1.03 11.61 7.65
CA SER A 413 -0.08 11.18 6.80
C SER A 413 -0.46 12.26 5.81
N GLN A 414 -0.94 11.85 4.65
CA GLN A 414 -1.38 12.70 3.56
C GLN A 414 -2.78 12.32 3.11
N ASN A 415 -3.47 13.26 2.45
CA ASN A 415 -4.82 13.04 1.89
C ASN A 415 -4.81 12.51 0.45
N ASN A 416 -3.65 12.18 -0.10
CA ASN A 416 -3.57 11.67 -1.47
C ASN A 416 -4.05 10.22 -1.52
N ASP A 417 -5.05 9.93 -2.34
CA ASP A 417 -5.44 8.56 -2.64
C ASP A 417 -4.39 7.88 -3.54
N VAL A 418 -4.18 6.60 -3.32
CA VAL A 418 -3.17 5.82 -4.06
C VAL A 418 -3.86 4.88 -5.04
N PRO A 419 -3.75 5.11 -6.36
CA PRO A 419 -4.28 4.20 -7.36
C PRO A 419 -3.49 2.88 -7.34
N ILE A 420 -4.23 1.77 -7.27
CA ILE A 420 -3.70 0.41 -7.36
C ILE A 420 -3.80 -0.08 -8.81
N PHE A 421 -4.93 0.16 -9.47
CA PHE A 421 -5.12 -0.08 -10.90
C PHE A 421 -5.61 1.21 -11.58
N ARG A 422 -4.99 1.54 -12.71
CA ARG A 422 -5.35 2.70 -13.51
C ARG A 422 -5.75 2.31 -14.92
N TYR A 423 -6.56 3.14 -15.55
CA TYR A 423 -6.95 2.95 -16.96
C TYR A 423 -5.74 2.98 -17.91
N ALA A 424 -4.71 3.75 -17.57
CA ALA A 424 -3.44 3.74 -18.29
C ALA A 424 -2.75 2.37 -18.32
N ASP A 425 -2.99 1.52 -17.31
CA ASP A 425 -2.41 0.18 -17.23
C ASP A 425 -3.17 -0.84 -18.11
N ILE A 426 -4.35 -0.44 -18.62
CA ILE A 426 -5.23 -1.25 -19.47
C ILE A 426 -5.01 -0.96 -20.96
N LEU A 427 -4.65 0.30 -21.31
CA LEU A 427 -4.42 0.76 -22.69
C LEU A 427 -3.09 0.30 -23.23
#